data_acae0701d20d7d274068c5846b589896
#
_entry.id   acae0701d20d7d274068c5846b589896
#
_cell.length_a   1.000
_cell.length_b   1.000
_cell.length_c   1.000
_cell.angle_alpha   90.00
_cell.angle_beta   90.00
_cell.angle_gamma   90.00
#
_symmetry.space_group_name_H-M   'P 1'
#
loop_
_entity.id
_entity.type
_entity.pdbx_description
1 polymer ?
#
loop_
_entity_poly.entity_id
_entity_poly.type
_entity_poly.pdbx_seq_one_letter_code
_entity_poly.pdbx_strand_id
1 'polypeptide(L)'
;SERYSRIKNDKWISKKQIPISYRHTAFYESPFLKNTRRLFCGQSWYKPKNKYDYYFKHHQTHAAAGYYTAPFHDCNIIVIDAIGEWDTISIWHNMKKIKSWKYPYSLGLLYSAITQRIRLKPNEDEYITMGMAAYGEPIYDLENLLYQNNHRGVGNIYPNAHDYDLAASVQQLYEKKFLELLKYTTKKNLIIMGGCALNCVANSKIPKDYDVWIMPSPGDAGSSLGAAALINGVRLNW
;
A
#
# COMPACT_ATOMS: atom_id res chain seq x y z
N SER A 1 -11.36 -3.65 9.18
CA SER A 1 -11.45 -4.54 10.36
C SER A 1 -10.06 -4.93 10.82
N GLU A 2 -9.77 -4.75 12.12
CA GLU A 2 -8.48 -5.16 12.69
C GLU A 2 -8.34 -6.68 12.59
N ARG A 3 -7.20 -7.14 12.07
CA ARG A 3 -6.80 -8.55 12.06
C ARG A 3 -5.56 -8.74 12.89
N TYR A 4 -5.45 -9.88 13.55
CA TYR A 4 -4.31 -10.27 14.35
C TYR A 4 -3.55 -11.37 13.64
N SER A 5 -2.23 -11.22 13.56
CA SER A 5 -1.33 -12.24 13.05
C SER A 5 -0.53 -12.84 14.18
N ARG A 6 -0.36 -14.15 14.16
CA ARG A 6 0.49 -14.91 15.08
C ARG A 6 1.45 -15.76 14.30
N ILE A 7 2.72 -15.70 14.66
CA ILE A 7 3.75 -16.62 14.19
C ILE A 7 3.97 -17.66 15.31
N LYS A 8 3.78 -18.94 14.99
CA LYS A 8 4.07 -20.07 15.88
C LYS A 8 4.71 -21.18 15.08
N ASN A 9 5.93 -21.62 15.49
CA ASN A 9 6.72 -22.62 14.78
C ASN A 9 6.89 -22.27 13.29
N ASP A 10 7.26 -21.01 13.01
CA ASP A 10 7.48 -20.42 11.68
C ASP A 10 6.27 -20.47 10.73
N LYS A 11 5.09 -20.78 11.26
CA LYS A 11 3.83 -20.73 10.53
C LYS A 11 3.01 -19.49 10.89
N TRP A 12 2.48 -18.85 9.87
CA TRP A 12 1.57 -17.72 10.02
C TRP A 12 0.14 -18.19 10.27
N ILE A 13 -0.51 -17.55 11.24
CA ILE A 13 -1.93 -17.74 11.54
C ILE A 13 -2.58 -16.37 11.64
N SER A 14 -3.60 -16.12 10.81
CA SER A 14 -4.44 -14.91 10.89
C SER A 14 -5.74 -15.20 11.64
N LYS A 15 -6.10 -14.34 12.60
CA LYS A 15 -7.34 -14.47 13.38
C LYS A 15 -8.02 -13.11 13.54
N LYS A 16 -9.35 -13.12 13.69
CA LYS A 16 -10.15 -11.92 14.05
C LYS A 16 -10.07 -11.59 15.54
N GLN A 17 -9.59 -12.50 16.38
CA GLN A 17 -9.49 -12.32 17.83
C GLN A 17 -8.04 -12.43 18.29
N ILE A 18 -7.71 -11.72 19.38
CA ILE A 18 -6.39 -11.81 20.00
C ILE A 18 -6.18 -13.24 20.50
N PRO A 19 -5.02 -13.86 20.21
CA PRO A 19 -4.70 -15.18 20.75
C PRO A 19 -4.65 -15.17 22.28
N ILE A 20 -5.11 -16.26 22.93
CA ILE A 20 -5.16 -16.40 24.40
C ILE A 20 -3.76 -16.39 25.02
N SER A 21 -2.72 -16.83 24.30
CA SER A 21 -1.33 -16.80 24.77
C SER A 21 -0.40 -16.18 23.72
N TYR A 22 0.36 -15.19 24.12
CA TYR A 22 1.38 -14.50 23.32
C TYR A 22 2.51 -14.04 24.26
N ARG A 23 3.71 -13.90 23.72
CA ARG A 23 4.87 -13.37 24.46
C ARG A 23 4.97 -11.85 24.30
N HIS A 24 4.72 -11.35 23.08
CA HIS A 24 4.80 -9.95 22.73
C HIS A 24 3.66 -9.58 21.80
N THR A 25 3.27 -8.30 21.83
CA THR A 25 2.29 -7.69 20.93
C THR A 25 2.91 -6.57 20.15
N ALA A 26 2.57 -6.46 18.86
CA ALA A 26 3.02 -5.38 17.99
C ALA A 26 1.86 -4.76 17.22
N PHE A 27 1.96 -3.45 17.04
CA PHE A 27 1.04 -2.70 16.19
C PHE A 27 1.73 -2.24 14.91
N TYR A 28 1.04 -2.32 13.80
CA TYR A 28 1.59 -2.15 12.46
C TYR A 28 1.69 -0.69 12.00
N GLU A 29 1.47 0.27 12.86
CA GLU A 29 1.65 1.69 12.57
C GLU A 29 2.00 2.49 13.84
N SER A 30 2.58 3.70 13.66
CA SER A 30 2.88 4.61 14.75
C SER A 30 1.70 5.54 15.02
N PRO A 31 0.97 5.40 16.14
CA PRO A 31 -0.16 6.27 16.46
C PRO A 31 0.21 7.75 16.55
N PHE A 32 1.44 8.05 17.02
CA PHE A 32 1.94 9.42 17.10
C PHE A 32 2.08 10.06 15.72
N LEU A 33 2.83 9.41 14.80
CA LEU A 33 3.02 9.91 13.44
C LEU A 33 1.71 9.96 12.66
N LYS A 34 0.83 8.98 12.85
CA LYS A 34 -0.51 8.98 12.25
C LYS A 34 -1.31 10.19 12.71
N ASN A 35 -1.27 10.51 14.00
CA ASN A 35 -2.02 11.63 14.56
C ASN A 35 -1.48 12.98 14.12
N THR A 36 -0.16 13.16 13.98
CA THR A 36 0.39 14.41 13.44
C THR A 36 -0.13 14.67 12.02
N ARG A 37 -0.17 13.64 11.16
CA ARG A 37 -0.73 13.74 9.82
C ARG A 37 -2.25 14.00 9.87
N ARG A 38 -3.01 13.28 10.73
CA ARG A 38 -4.46 13.46 10.88
C ARG A 38 -4.83 14.88 11.27
N LEU A 39 -4.10 15.46 12.21
CA LEU A 39 -4.28 16.87 12.60
C LEU A 39 -4.01 17.81 11.43
N PHE A 40 -2.92 17.59 10.69
CA PHE A 40 -2.61 18.37 9.48
C PHE A 40 -3.72 18.30 8.42
N CYS A 41 -4.38 17.16 8.27
CA CYS A 41 -5.49 16.95 7.34
C CYS A 41 -6.87 17.34 7.91
N GLY A 42 -6.94 17.93 9.12
CA GLY A 42 -8.21 18.29 9.77
C GLY A 42 -9.06 17.07 10.16
N GLN A 43 -8.42 15.93 10.45
CA GLN A 43 -9.09 14.70 10.88
C GLN A 43 -9.04 14.54 12.40
N SER A 44 -10.02 13.82 12.96
CA SER A 44 -10.07 13.52 14.39
C SER A 44 -8.90 12.66 14.87
N TRP A 45 -8.56 12.81 16.16
CA TRP A 45 -7.51 12.01 16.82
C TRP A 45 -7.81 10.52 16.75
N TYR A 46 -6.80 9.73 16.41
CA TYR A 46 -6.85 8.26 16.39
C TYR A 46 -6.24 7.69 17.67
N LYS A 47 -6.90 6.73 18.27
CA LYS A 47 -6.40 5.97 19.41
C LYS A 47 -6.54 4.47 19.09
N PRO A 48 -5.46 3.69 19.18
CA PRO A 48 -5.56 2.22 19.07
C PRO A 48 -6.50 1.67 20.13
N LYS A 49 -7.27 0.64 19.82
CA LYS A 49 -8.20 -0.01 20.76
C LYS A 49 -7.47 -0.67 21.93
N ASN A 50 -6.27 -1.19 21.69
CA ASN A 50 -5.45 -1.88 22.67
C ASN A 50 -4.11 -1.19 22.84
N LYS A 51 -3.43 -1.46 23.97
CA LYS A 51 -2.01 -1.13 24.14
C LYS A 51 -1.19 -2.30 23.59
N TYR A 52 -0.05 -1.97 22.98
CA TYR A 52 0.90 -2.93 22.40
C TYR A 52 2.28 -2.69 22.97
N ASP A 53 3.10 -3.75 23.02
CA ASP A 53 4.49 -3.66 23.51
C ASP A 53 5.37 -2.92 22.51
N TYR A 54 5.07 -3.08 21.19
CA TYR A 54 5.83 -2.47 20.10
C TYR A 54 4.91 -1.75 19.11
N TYR A 55 5.40 -0.63 18.57
CA TYR A 55 4.76 0.14 17.51
C TYR A 55 5.76 0.34 16.38
N PHE A 56 5.45 -0.15 15.20
CA PHE A 56 6.28 -0.01 14.02
C PHE A 56 5.73 1.07 13.07
N LYS A 57 6.52 1.50 12.07
CA LYS A 57 6.03 2.38 11.03
C LYS A 57 5.24 1.58 10.01
N HIS A 58 4.17 2.15 9.48
CA HIS A 58 3.25 1.50 8.54
C HIS A 58 3.98 0.89 7.33
N HIS A 59 4.74 1.68 6.57
CA HIS A 59 5.49 1.16 5.43
C HIS A 59 6.60 0.17 5.81
N GLN A 60 7.12 0.23 7.03
CA GLN A 60 8.08 -0.75 7.53
C GLN A 60 7.42 -2.12 7.72
N THR A 61 6.17 -2.15 8.18
CA THR A 61 5.45 -3.41 8.36
C THR A 61 5.02 -4.02 7.03
N HIS A 62 4.63 -3.19 6.04
CA HIS A 62 4.43 -3.68 4.67
C HIS A 62 5.73 -4.27 4.09
N ALA A 63 6.84 -3.55 4.18
CA ALA A 63 8.12 -4.03 3.69
C ALA A 63 8.54 -5.35 4.37
N ALA A 64 8.34 -5.45 5.70
CA ALA A 64 8.65 -6.65 6.45
C ALA A 64 7.74 -7.83 6.07
N ALA A 65 6.44 -7.59 5.87
CA ALA A 65 5.52 -8.64 5.42
C ALA A 65 5.99 -9.25 4.09
N GLY A 66 6.35 -8.41 3.12
CA GLY A 66 6.90 -8.87 1.86
C GLY A 66 8.26 -9.56 2.02
N TYR A 67 9.20 -8.94 2.75
CA TYR A 67 10.56 -9.45 2.89
C TYR A 67 10.64 -10.81 3.57
N TYR A 68 9.92 -10.99 4.67
CA TYR A 68 9.97 -12.22 5.44
C TYR A 68 9.17 -13.37 4.84
N THR A 69 8.35 -13.10 3.82
CA THR A 69 7.56 -14.11 3.10
C THR A 69 8.12 -14.43 1.71
N ALA A 70 8.98 -13.56 1.17
CA ALA A 70 9.55 -13.75 -0.17
C ALA A 70 10.59 -14.88 -0.21
N PRO A 71 10.75 -15.54 -1.36
CA PRO A 71 11.83 -16.52 -1.56
C PRO A 71 13.22 -15.88 -1.71
N PHE A 72 13.31 -14.55 -1.68
CA PHE A 72 14.54 -13.79 -1.93
C PHE A 72 15.23 -13.37 -0.64
N HIS A 73 16.57 -13.36 -0.63
CA HIS A 73 17.39 -12.81 0.46
C HIS A 73 17.98 -11.43 0.12
N ASP A 74 18.21 -11.17 -1.16
CA ASP A 74 18.73 -9.89 -1.66
C ASP A 74 17.76 -9.33 -2.69
N CYS A 75 17.02 -8.31 -2.32
CA CYS A 75 15.89 -7.81 -3.09
C CYS A 75 15.64 -6.31 -2.86
N ASN A 76 14.94 -5.72 -3.82
CA ASN A 76 14.30 -4.42 -3.61
C ASN A 76 12.83 -4.63 -3.23
N ILE A 77 12.30 -3.72 -2.39
CA ILE A 77 10.89 -3.72 -2.01
C ILE A 77 10.32 -2.35 -2.37
N ILE A 78 9.22 -2.34 -3.10
CA ILE A 78 8.42 -1.14 -3.36
C ILE A 78 7.13 -1.27 -2.55
N VAL A 79 6.89 -0.34 -1.66
CA VAL A 79 5.63 -0.21 -0.94
C VAL A 79 4.87 0.97 -1.53
N ILE A 80 3.67 0.73 -2.06
CA ILE A 80 2.78 1.76 -2.60
C ILE A 80 1.43 1.61 -1.91
N ASP A 81 1.04 2.67 -1.19
CA ASP A 81 -0.21 2.68 -0.46
C ASP A 81 -0.95 3.99 -0.68
N ALA A 82 -2.21 4.05 -0.25
CA ALA A 82 -2.96 5.29 -0.24
C ALA A 82 -2.26 6.30 0.67
N ILE A 83 -2.03 5.94 1.91
CA ILE A 83 -1.25 6.70 2.88
C ILE A 83 -1.00 5.86 4.14
N GLY A 84 0.27 5.75 4.56
CA GLY A 84 0.65 5.26 5.88
C GLY A 84 0.51 6.37 6.92
N GLU A 85 1.52 6.60 7.74
CA GLU A 85 1.53 7.81 8.58
C GLU A 85 1.69 9.07 7.72
N TRP A 86 2.83 9.18 7.04
CA TRP A 86 3.15 10.25 6.08
C TRP A 86 3.60 9.70 4.73
N ASP A 87 4.24 8.52 4.72
CA ASP A 87 4.74 7.88 3.51
C ASP A 87 3.56 7.35 2.69
N THR A 88 3.58 7.57 1.39
CA THR A 88 2.63 7.06 0.39
C THR A 88 3.29 6.06 -0.54
N ILE A 89 4.60 6.25 -0.79
CA ILE A 89 5.47 5.33 -1.51
C ILE A 89 6.78 5.24 -0.75
N SER A 90 7.34 4.04 -0.65
CA SER A 90 8.70 3.85 -0.14
C SER A 90 9.42 2.72 -0.86
N ILE A 91 10.73 2.90 -1.05
CA ILE A 91 11.61 1.93 -1.68
C ILE A 91 12.65 1.50 -0.66
N TRP A 92 12.87 0.18 -0.62
CA TRP A 92 13.79 -0.46 0.32
C TRP A 92 14.74 -1.39 -0.42
N HIS A 93 15.94 -1.53 0.10
CA HIS A 93 16.84 -2.63 -0.22
C HIS A 93 16.88 -3.52 1.02
N ASN A 94 16.40 -4.75 0.89
CA ASN A 94 16.10 -5.61 2.02
C ASN A 94 15.22 -4.84 3.04
N MET A 95 15.65 -4.68 4.28
CA MET A 95 14.89 -3.92 5.29
C MET A 95 15.41 -2.49 5.51
N LYS A 96 16.33 -2.00 4.66
CA LYS A 96 16.83 -0.62 4.71
C LYS A 96 16.06 0.26 3.74
N LYS A 97 15.34 1.27 4.26
CA LYS A 97 14.64 2.25 3.44
C LYS A 97 15.65 3.15 2.71
N ILE A 98 15.50 3.23 1.36
CA ILE A 98 16.36 4.01 0.47
C ILE A 98 15.71 5.36 0.15
N LYS A 99 14.40 5.35 -0.17
CA LYS A 99 13.67 6.53 -0.64
C LYS A 99 12.23 6.46 -0.19
N SER A 100 11.58 7.62 -0.03
CA SER A 100 10.13 7.69 0.14
C SER A 100 9.55 8.98 -0.42
N TRP A 101 8.28 8.92 -0.79
CA TRP A 101 7.42 10.04 -1.11
C TRP A 101 6.37 10.15 -0.02
N LYS A 102 5.98 11.40 0.24
CA LYS A 102 5.09 11.72 1.34
C LYS A 102 3.83 12.41 0.84
N TYR A 103 2.79 12.28 1.61
CA TYR A 103 1.59 13.08 1.46
C TYR A 103 1.94 14.59 1.34
N PRO A 104 1.31 15.37 0.43
CA PRO A 104 0.10 15.02 -0.33
C PRO A 104 0.31 14.18 -1.58
N TYR A 105 1.54 14.00 -2.11
CA TYR A 105 1.77 13.14 -3.27
C TYR A 105 1.35 11.70 -2.97
N SER A 106 0.33 11.20 -3.67
CA SER A 106 -0.16 9.83 -3.48
C SER A 106 -0.85 9.27 -4.70
N LEU A 107 -0.33 8.17 -5.21
CA LEU A 107 -0.95 7.40 -6.29
C LEU A 107 -2.24 6.70 -5.82
N GLY A 108 -2.20 6.09 -4.63
CA GLY A 108 -3.35 5.37 -4.10
C GLY A 108 -4.52 6.28 -3.75
N LEU A 109 -4.26 7.45 -3.09
CA LEU A 109 -5.33 8.41 -2.80
C LEU A 109 -5.95 9.00 -4.06
N LEU A 110 -5.14 9.29 -5.09
CA LEU A 110 -5.68 9.78 -6.36
C LEU A 110 -6.55 8.71 -7.03
N TYR A 111 -6.08 7.47 -7.03
CA TYR A 111 -6.84 6.36 -7.61
C TYR A 111 -8.19 6.19 -6.91
N SER A 112 -8.22 6.18 -5.57
CA SER A 112 -9.45 6.14 -4.78
C SER A 112 -10.34 7.36 -4.99
N ALA A 113 -9.76 8.56 -5.17
CA ALA A 113 -10.52 9.78 -5.43
C ALA A 113 -11.19 9.77 -6.81
N ILE A 114 -10.55 9.20 -7.84
CA ILE A 114 -11.17 8.99 -9.15
C ILE A 114 -12.24 7.89 -9.07
N THR A 115 -11.99 6.80 -8.32
CA THR A 115 -13.00 5.77 -8.02
C THR A 115 -14.26 6.41 -7.43
N GLN A 116 -14.11 7.34 -6.47
CA GLN A 116 -15.23 8.10 -5.93
C GLN A 116 -15.89 9.03 -6.97
N ARG A 117 -15.09 9.70 -7.80
CA ARG A 117 -15.59 10.61 -8.86
C ARG A 117 -16.50 9.90 -9.86
N ILE A 118 -16.20 8.64 -10.18
CA ILE A 118 -17.02 7.78 -11.04
C ILE A 118 -18.10 7.01 -10.27
N ARG A 119 -18.47 7.49 -9.07
CA ARG A 119 -19.57 7.01 -8.24
C ARG A 119 -19.43 5.59 -7.69
N LEU A 120 -18.21 5.10 -7.58
CA LEU A 120 -17.84 3.87 -6.90
C LEU A 120 -17.36 4.16 -5.48
N LYS A 121 -17.28 3.13 -4.64
CA LYS A 121 -16.91 3.25 -3.23
C LYS A 121 -15.38 3.33 -3.07
N PRO A 122 -14.81 4.47 -2.62
CA PRO A 122 -13.38 4.60 -2.42
C PRO A 122 -12.89 3.66 -1.32
N ASN A 123 -11.67 3.14 -1.48
CA ASN A 123 -11.00 2.13 -0.64
C ASN A 123 -11.66 0.73 -0.65
N GLU A 124 -12.56 0.47 -1.60
CA GLU A 124 -13.20 -0.85 -1.78
C GLU A 124 -13.33 -1.23 -3.25
N ASP A 125 -13.73 -0.31 -4.14
CA ASP A 125 -14.09 -0.59 -5.52
C ASP A 125 -12.99 -0.21 -6.55
N GLU A 126 -11.75 0.02 -6.11
CA GLU A 126 -10.64 0.34 -7.02
C GLU A 126 -10.41 -0.74 -8.08
N TYR A 127 -10.71 -2.00 -7.74
CA TYR A 127 -10.62 -3.10 -8.70
C TYR A 127 -11.66 -2.99 -9.82
N ILE A 128 -12.84 -2.40 -9.56
CA ILE A 128 -13.85 -2.10 -10.59
C ILE A 128 -13.33 -0.98 -11.50
N THR A 129 -12.77 0.10 -10.91
CA THR A 129 -12.13 1.18 -11.68
C THR A 129 -11.04 0.63 -12.59
N MET A 130 -10.19 -0.30 -12.09
CA MET A 130 -9.16 -0.98 -12.89
C MET A 130 -9.77 -1.76 -14.06
N GLY A 131 -10.88 -2.48 -13.84
CA GLY A 131 -11.59 -3.20 -14.89
C GLY A 131 -12.25 -2.26 -15.91
N MET A 132 -12.86 -1.16 -15.47
CA MET A 132 -13.46 -0.14 -16.33
C MET A 132 -12.44 0.53 -17.25
N ALA A 133 -11.20 0.68 -16.79
CA ALA A 133 -10.12 1.30 -17.58
C ALA A 133 -9.87 0.60 -18.93
N ALA A 134 -10.20 -0.69 -19.04
CA ALA A 134 -10.06 -1.45 -20.29
C ALA A 134 -11.05 -1.05 -21.40
N TYR A 135 -12.09 -0.28 -21.05
CA TYR A 135 -13.16 0.13 -21.97
C TYR A 135 -13.16 1.64 -22.28
N GLY A 136 -12.21 2.39 -21.72
CA GLY A 136 -12.11 3.84 -21.91
C GLY A 136 -10.83 4.26 -22.61
N GLU A 137 -10.79 5.55 -22.98
CA GLU A 137 -9.62 6.19 -23.58
C GLU A 137 -8.93 7.09 -22.53
N PRO A 138 -7.61 7.03 -22.36
CA PRO A 138 -6.88 7.80 -21.35
C PRO A 138 -6.59 9.23 -21.84
N ILE A 139 -7.63 10.04 -21.96
CA ILE A 139 -7.59 11.38 -22.56
C ILE A 139 -7.46 12.54 -21.57
N TYR A 140 -7.59 12.27 -20.24
CA TYR A 140 -7.55 13.31 -19.21
C TYR A 140 -6.19 13.34 -18.51
N ASP A 141 -5.59 14.54 -18.42
CA ASP A 141 -4.38 14.75 -17.62
C ASP A 141 -4.75 14.89 -16.14
N LEU A 142 -4.33 13.94 -15.34
CA LEU A 142 -4.57 13.88 -13.89
C LEU A 142 -3.28 14.10 -13.08
N GLU A 143 -2.13 14.38 -13.71
CA GLU A 143 -0.84 14.40 -13.03
C GLU A 143 -0.76 15.48 -11.94
N ASN A 144 -1.34 16.66 -12.18
CA ASN A 144 -1.38 17.75 -11.20
C ASN A 144 -2.18 17.41 -9.94
N LEU A 145 -3.12 16.45 -10.01
CA LEU A 145 -3.92 16.03 -8.88
C LEU A 145 -3.11 15.18 -7.88
N LEU A 146 -1.97 14.62 -8.28
CA LEU A 146 -1.09 13.84 -7.38
C LEU A 146 -0.62 14.63 -6.15
N TYR A 147 -0.56 15.95 -6.25
CA TYR A 147 -0.05 16.84 -5.20
C TYR A 147 -1.18 17.50 -4.38
N GLN A 148 -2.42 17.07 -4.59
CA GLN A 148 -3.57 17.63 -3.90
C GLN A 148 -4.03 16.77 -2.73
N ASN A 149 -4.85 17.36 -1.85
CA ASN A 149 -5.49 16.65 -0.75
C ASN A 149 -6.64 15.76 -1.25
N ASN A 150 -6.31 14.61 -1.80
CA ASN A 150 -7.29 13.67 -2.36
C ASN A 150 -8.09 12.87 -1.31
N HIS A 151 -7.86 13.07 -0.01
CA HIS A 151 -8.67 12.46 1.06
C HIS A 151 -10.16 12.84 1.00
N ARG A 152 -10.48 13.97 0.40
CA ARG A 152 -11.85 14.47 0.25
C ARG A 152 -12.41 14.22 -1.15
N GLY A 153 -11.71 13.39 -1.94
CA GLY A 153 -12.00 13.22 -3.36
C GLY A 153 -11.49 14.39 -4.20
N VAL A 154 -11.74 14.31 -5.49
CA VAL A 154 -11.34 15.33 -6.49
C VAL A 154 -12.50 16.25 -6.91
N GLY A 155 -13.65 16.13 -6.25
CA GLY A 155 -14.85 16.89 -6.62
C GLY A 155 -15.38 16.51 -8.02
N ASN A 156 -16.08 17.45 -8.65
CA ASN A 156 -16.66 17.22 -9.97
C ASN A 156 -15.70 17.67 -11.09
N ILE A 157 -14.46 17.17 -11.08
CA ILE A 157 -13.51 17.42 -12.19
C ILE A 157 -14.05 16.80 -13.48
N TYR A 158 -13.76 17.44 -14.61
CA TYR A 158 -14.21 16.99 -15.94
C TYR A 158 -15.70 16.58 -15.94
N PRO A 159 -16.65 17.51 -15.70
CA PRO A 159 -18.05 17.20 -15.44
C PRO A 159 -18.75 16.40 -16.55
N ASN A 160 -18.26 16.54 -17.78
CA ASN A 160 -18.79 15.87 -18.98
C ASN A 160 -17.95 14.62 -19.36
N ALA A 161 -16.99 14.21 -18.51
CA ALA A 161 -16.17 13.04 -18.81
C ALA A 161 -17.00 11.75 -18.70
N HIS A 162 -16.73 10.82 -19.62
CA HIS A 162 -17.21 9.47 -19.50
C HIS A 162 -16.45 8.74 -18.39
N ASP A 163 -17.15 7.99 -17.54
CA ASP A 163 -16.57 7.33 -16.38
C ASP A 163 -15.45 6.34 -16.76
N TYR A 164 -15.56 5.65 -17.89
CA TYR A 164 -14.52 4.75 -18.41
C TYR A 164 -13.24 5.49 -18.82
N ASP A 165 -13.35 6.71 -19.38
CA ASP A 165 -12.19 7.49 -19.78
C ASP A 165 -11.44 8.06 -18.58
N LEU A 166 -12.16 8.44 -17.51
CA LEU A 166 -11.53 8.79 -16.23
C LEU A 166 -10.82 7.59 -15.60
N ALA A 167 -11.43 6.40 -15.66
CA ALA A 167 -10.83 5.17 -15.19
C ALA A 167 -9.56 4.81 -16.00
N ALA A 168 -9.62 4.91 -17.34
CA ALA A 168 -8.47 4.70 -18.21
C ALA A 168 -7.35 5.70 -17.95
N SER A 169 -7.71 6.98 -17.73
CA SER A 169 -6.73 8.05 -17.47
C SER A 169 -5.99 7.85 -16.15
N VAL A 170 -6.69 7.50 -15.07
CA VAL A 170 -6.03 7.24 -13.77
C VAL A 170 -5.21 5.95 -13.81
N GLN A 171 -5.67 4.93 -14.52
CA GLN A 171 -4.93 3.68 -14.68
C GLN A 171 -3.62 3.92 -15.45
N GLN A 172 -3.67 4.63 -16.56
CA GLN A 172 -2.48 4.97 -17.36
C GLN A 172 -1.48 5.79 -16.54
N LEU A 173 -1.95 6.81 -15.80
CA LEU A 173 -1.09 7.61 -14.92
C LEU A 173 -0.45 6.75 -13.83
N TYR A 174 -1.24 5.88 -13.19
CA TYR A 174 -0.73 4.95 -12.17
C TYR A 174 0.38 4.06 -12.74
N GLU A 175 0.14 3.42 -13.88
CA GLU A 175 1.10 2.53 -14.54
C GLU A 175 2.41 3.26 -14.90
N LYS A 176 2.31 4.45 -15.51
CA LYS A 176 3.46 5.29 -15.82
C LYS A 176 4.29 5.58 -14.57
N LYS A 177 3.64 6.07 -13.50
CA LYS A 177 4.33 6.42 -12.26
C LYS A 177 4.87 5.22 -11.51
N PHE A 178 4.16 4.10 -11.54
CA PHE A 178 4.61 2.83 -10.97
C PHE A 178 5.88 2.32 -11.64
N LEU A 179 5.91 2.27 -12.98
CA LEU A 179 7.08 1.82 -13.72
C LEU A 179 8.28 2.78 -13.55
N GLU A 180 8.04 4.09 -13.37
CA GLU A 180 9.10 5.05 -13.04
C GLU A 180 9.80 4.72 -11.72
N LEU A 181 9.17 4.00 -10.79
CA LEU A 181 9.79 3.60 -9.52
C LEU A 181 10.90 2.55 -9.71
N LEU A 182 10.83 1.76 -10.77
CA LEU A 182 11.83 0.73 -11.06
C LEU A 182 13.24 1.31 -11.26
N LYS A 183 13.36 2.58 -11.66
CA LYS A 183 14.67 3.25 -11.78
C LYS A 183 15.44 3.37 -10.44
N TYR A 184 14.76 3.19 -9.32
CA TYR A 184 15.37 3.22 -7.99
C TYR A 184 15.72 1.81 -7.48
N THR A 185 15.41 0.76 -8.24
CA THR A 185 15.74 -0.62 -7.90
C THR A 185 17.08 -1.01 -8.49
N THR A 186 17.88 -1.72 -7.72
CA THR A 186 19.23 -2.18 -8.11
C THR A 186 19.30 -3.69 -8.29
N LYS A 187 18.26 -4.40 -7.87
CA LYS A 187 18.14 -5.86 -7.92
C LYS A 187 16.94 -6.26 -8.78
N LYS A 188 17.05 -7.42 -9.44
CA LYS A 188 15.95 -7.99 -10.22
C LYS A 188 14.92 -8.73 -9.35
N ASN A 189 15.31 -9.18 -8.16
CA ASN A 189 14.37 -9.68 -7.16
C ASN A 189 13.58 -8.48 -6.61
N LEU A 190 12.29 -8.42 -6.91
CA LEU A 190 11.42 -7.30 -6.61
C LEU A 190 10.21 -7.74 -5.79
N ILE A 191 10.01 -7.09 -4.67
CA ILE A 191 8.83 -7.29 -3.81
C ILE A 191 7.93 -6.06 -3.93
N ILE A 192 6.63 -6.25 -4.13
CA ILE A 192 5.66 -5.17 -4.22
C ILE A 192 4.62 -5.34 -3.10
N MET A 193 4.44 -4.30 -2.31
CA MET A 193 3.57 -4.28 -1.13
C MET A 193 2.75 -2.99 -1.06
N GLY A 194 1.80 -2.95 -0.13
CA GLY A 194 0.80 -1.88 0.01
C GLY A 194 -0.48 -2.20 -0.74
N GLY A 195 -1.55 -1.44 -0.49
CA GLY A 195 -2.86 -1.65 -1.14
C GLY A 195 -2.79 -1.58 -2.66
N CYS A 196 -1.93 -0.72 -3.20
CA CYS A 196 -1.76 -0.55 -4.64
C CYS A 196 -1.06 -1.74 -5.33
N ALA A 197 -0.41 -2.63 -4.59
CA ALA A 197 0.17 -3.88 -5.13
C ALA A 197 -0.91 -4.84 -5.70
N LEU A 198 -2.18 -4.60 -5.40
CA LEU A 198 -3.31 -5.34 -5.96
C LEU A 198 -3.64 -4.94 -7.41
N ASN A 199 -3.02 -3.88 -7.96
CA ASN A 199 -3.22 -3.50 -9.36
C ASN A 199 -2.48 -4.45 -10.29
N CYS A 200 -3.13 -5.56 -10.64
CA CYS A 200 -2.54 -6.62 -11.47
C CYS A 200 -2.24 -6.15 -12.91
N VAL A 201 -2.96 -5.16 -13.43
CA VAL A 201 -2.73 -4.59 -14.77
C VAL A 201 -1.38 -3.87 -14.79
N ALA A 202 -1.08 -3.03 -13.79
CA ALA A 202 0.23 -2.40 -13.68
C ALA A 202 1.34 -3.42 -13.41
N ASN A 203 1.09 -4.41 -12.55
CA ASN A 203 2.07 -5.45 -12.22
C ASN A 203 2.46 -6.28 -13.47
N SER A 204 1.52 -6.54 -14.38
CA SER A 204 1.79 -7.27 -15.63
C SER A 204 2.74 -6.55 -16.59
N LYS A 205 2.94 -5.24 -16.40
CA LYS A 205 3.83 -4.39 -17.22
C LYS A 205 5.27 -4.32 -16.69
N ILE A 206 5.55 -4.94 -15.55
CA ILE A 206 6.93 -5.05 -15.05
C ILE A 206 7.75 -5.86 -16.05
N PRO A 207 8.99 -5.41 -16.40
CA PRO A 207 9.86 -6.14 -17.32
C PRO A 207 10.07 -7.59 -16.86
N LYS A 208 10.05 -8.52 -17.82
CA LYS A 208 10.12 -9.98 -17.57
C LYS A 208 11.44 -10.48 -16.95
N ASP A 209 12.45 -9.63 -16.93
CA ASP A 209 13.75 -9.91 -16.29
C ASP A 209 13.75 -9.63 -14.77
N TYR A 210 12.60 -9.22 -14.22
CA TYR A 210 12.39 -9.16 -12.78
C TYR A 210 11.74 -10.44 -12.26
N ASP A 211 12.28 -10.96 -11.15
CA ASP A 211 11.62 -11.97 -10.33
C ASP A 211 10.74 -11.26 -9.31
N VAL A 212 9.41 -11.30 -9.50
CA VAL A 212 8.46 -10.51 -8.72
C VAL A 212 7.79 -11.36 -7.65
N TRP A 213 7.78 -10.85 -6.43
CA TRP A 213 7.00 -11.38 -5.32
C TRP A 213 5.96 -10.38 -4.83
N ILE A 214 4.72 -10.81 -4.81
CA ILE A 214 3.60 -10.08 -4.17
C ILE A 214 2.93 -11.08 -3.23
N MET A 215 2.99 -10.81 -1.93
CA MET A 215 2.36 -11.73 -0.98
C MET A 215 0.83 -11.73 -1.12
N PRO A 216 0.12 -12.82 -0.77
CA PRO A 216 -1.34 -12.94 -0.96
C PRO A 216 -2.20 -11.85 -0.30
N SER A 217 -1.68 -11.16 0.71
CA SER A 217 -2.35 -10.03 1.36
C SER A 217 -1.41 -8.83 1.45
N PRO A 218 -1.14 -8.12 0.33
CA PRO A 218 -0.10 -7.08 0.30
C PRO A 218 -0.51 -5.78 0.97
N GLY A 219 -1.82 -5.55 1.17
CA GLY A 219 -2.38 -4.36 1.82
C GLY A 219 -2.33 -4.43 3.36
N ASP A 220 -3.04 -3.51 4.02
CA ASP A 220 -3.07 -3.32 5.48
C ASP A 220 -3.36 -4.59 6.28
N ALA A 221 -4.18 -5.48 5.74
CA ALA A 221 -4.49 -6.75 6.42
C ALA A 221 -3.24 -7.64 6.63
N GLY A 222 -2.26 -7.55 5.73
CA GLY A 222 -0.98 -8.25 5.84
C GLY A 222 0.06 -7.54 6.71
N SER A 223 -0.11 -6.23 6.99
CA SER A 223 0.84 -5.46 7.80
C SER A 223 0.98 -6.00 9.22
N SER A 224 -0.06 -6.64 9.76
CA SER A 224 0.02 -7.32 11.06
C SER A 224 1.02 -8.48 11.07
N LEU A 225 1.16 -9.19 9.94
CA LEU A 225 2.18 -10.21 9.75
C LEU A 225 3.59 -9.58 9.76
N GLY A 226 3.76 -8.46 9.03
CA GLY A 226 5.02 -7.73 9.02
C GLY A 226 5.43 -7.24 10.40
N ALA A 227 4.50 -6.72 11.20
CA ALA A 227 4.76 -6.33 12.58
C ALA A 227 5.22 -7.51 13.44
N ALA A 228 4.58 -8.67 13.32
CA ALA A 228 4.98 -9.89 14.02
C ALA A 228 6.35 -10.41 13.55
N ALA A 229 6.63 -10.34 12.23
CA ALA A 229 7.91 -10.76 11.66
C ALA A 229 9.08 -9.87 12.11
N LEU A 230 8.85 -8.57 12.29
CA LEU A 230 9.87 -7.64 12.82
C LEU A 230 10.31 -7.97 14.25
N ILE A 231 9.42 -8.51 15.08
CA ILE A 231 9.79 -8.98 16.42
C ILE A 231 10.56 -10.30 16.34
N ASN A 232 10.07 -11.21 15.51
CA ASN A 232 10.55 -12.59 15.49
C ASN A 232 11.86 -12.74 14.67
N GLY A 233 12.08 -11.88 13.67
CA GLY A 233 13.27 -11.89 12.82
C GLY A 233 13.43 -13.12 11.93
N VAL A 234 12.39 -13.95 11.81
CA VAL A 234 12.43 -15.24 11.12
C VAL A 234 11.63 -15.18 9.82
N ARG A 235 12.20 -15.76 8.75
CA ARG A 235 11.47 -15.97 7.50
C ARG A 235 10.38 -17.00 7.68
N LEU A 236 9.27 -16.76 7.01
CA LEU A 236 8.11 -17.64 7.06
C LEU A 236 8.14 -18.61 5.87
N ASN A 237 7.97 -19.88 6.18
CA ASN A 237 7.72 -20.89 5.17
C ASN A 237 6.21 -20.96 4.88
N TRP A 238 5.86 -20.90 3.62
CA TRP A 238 4.48 -21.02 3.13
C TRP A 238 4.14 -22.46 2.81
#